data_ae4b98a2c0b07383ab8fa926e9043656
#
_entry.id   ae4b98a2c0b07383ab8fa926e9043656
#
_cell.length_a   1.000
_cell.length_b   1.000
_cell.length_c   1.000
_cell.angle_alpha   90.00
_cell.angle_beta   90.00
_cell.angle_gamma   90.00
#
_symmetry.space_group_name_H-M   'P 1'
#
loop_
_entity.id
_entity.type
_entity.pdbx_description
1 polymer ?
#
loop_
_entity_poly.entity_id
_entity_poly.type
_entity_poly.pdbx_seq_one_letter_code
_entity_poly.pdbx_strand_id
1 'polypeptide(L)'
;MKYRISVNATAANIGAGFDCMGLSLDLNNVLTVSDETDFPLEIVAGENVPHDESNLIFRSMREVFSLTGKSLGHIKLVQSDSIPHASGLGSSAACIAAGGTAANALLGFPLSEKQTVNLCARLDGHPDNVLPALLGGITAGVMCGEGVEYLRADVDESICAVALTPDFPLYTELSRKALPSVYPREDVVYSLSRAVLSFAAFALKREDKLHCLDDKLHQPYRKPLIKGYDDAETALHEAGALCVF
;
A
#
# COMPACT_ATOMS: atom_id res chain seq x y z
N MET A 1 18.68 20.37 -7.46
CA MET A 1 18.22 19.88 -6.12
C MET A 1 18.18 18.36 -6.12
N LYS A 2 18.49 17.74 -4.97
CA LYS A 2 18.51 16.27 -4.87
C LYS A 2 17.85 15.81 -3.56
N TYR A 3 16.91 14.88 -3.66
CA TYR A 3 16.23 14.30 -2.51
C TYR A 3 16.33 12.79 -2.56
N ARG A 4 16.34 12.18 -1.37
CA ARG A 4 16.25 10.73 -1.18
C ARG A 4 14.99 10.45 -0.36
N ILE A 5 14.10 9.63 -0.91
CA ILE A 5 12.80 9.27 -0.34
C ILE A 5 12.81 7.76 -0.09
N SER A 6 12.48 7.34 1.12
CA SER A 6 12.24 5.95 1.46
C SER A 6 10.76 5.74 1.64
N VAL A 7 10.18 4.72 1.01
CA VAL A 7 8.76 4.39 1.12
C VAL A 7 8.63 2.91 1.44
N ASN A 8 7.85 2.61 2.46
CA ASN A 8 7.67 1.26 2.96
C ASN A 8 6.73 0.43 2.08
N ALA A 9 6.97 -0.88 2.05
CA ALA A 9 5.99 -1.87 1.64
C ALA A 9 4.77 -1.84 2.57
N THR A 10 3.67 -2.37 2.09
CA THR A 10 2.41 -2.37 2.84
C THR A 10 1.67 -3.68 2.68
N ALA A 11 0.98 -4.11 3.73
CA ALA A 11 -0.04 -5.13 3.65
C ALA A 11 -1.41 -4.46 3.75
N ALA A 12 -2.25 -4.65 2.74
CA ALA A 12 -3.60 -4.10 2.69
C ALA A 12 -4.64 -5.10 3.19
N ASN A 13 -5.82 -4.59 3.45
CA ASN A 13 -7.00 -5.30 3.89
C ASN A 13 -6.96 -5.80 5.33
N ILE A 14 -5.86 -6.28 5.83
CA ILE A 14 -5.65 -6.77 7.21
C ILE A 14 -6.87 -7.58 7.71
N GLY A 15 -7.06 -8.78 7.13
CA GLY A 15 -8.25 -9.58 7.37
C GLY A 15 -9.53 -8.87 6.89
N ALA A 16 -10.44 -8.56 7.78
CA ALA A 16 -11.75 -7.99 7.44
C ALA A 16 -11.75 -6.49 7.04
N GLY A 17 -10.59 -5.83 7.03
CA GLY A 17 -10.47 -4.42 6.65
C GLY A 17 -10.39 -4.16 5.14
N PHE A 18 -11.18 -4.89 4.36
CA PHE A 18 -11.17 -4.84 2.90
C PHE A 18 -11.31 -3.43 2.34
N ASP A 19 -10.35 -3.02 1.48
CA ASP A 19 -10.25 -1.70 0.83
C ASP A 19 -10.18 -0.50 1.81
N CYS A 20 -9.99 -0.73 3.11
CA CYS A 20 -9.95 0.36 4.08
C CYS A 20 -8.80 0.30 5.08
N MET A 21 -8.24 -0.88 5.39
CA MET A 21 -7.16 -1.02 6.36
C MET A 21 -5.84 -1.41 5.69
N GLY A 22 -4.74 -0.86 6.23
CA GLY A 22 -3.41 -1.20 5.77
C GLY A 22 -2.35 -1.05 6.85
N LEU A 23 -1.32 -1.87 6.76
CA LEU A 23 -0.17 -1.94 7.65
C LEU A 23 1.11 -1.62 6.90
N SER A 24 1.93 -0.75 7.46
CA SER A 24 3.29 -0.48 6.96
C SER A 24 4.25 -1.57 7.42
N LEU A 25 5.09 -2.04 6.50
CA LEU A 25 6.09 -3.08 6.76
C LEU A 25 7.49 -2.50 6.71
N ASP A 26 8.44 -3.09 7.44
CA ASP A 26 9.86 -2.70 7.45
C ASP A 26 10.63 -3.32 6.25
N LEU A 27 10.08 -3.14 5.08
CA LEU A 27 10.70 -3.41 3.78
C LEU A 27 10.44 -2.17 2.92
N ASN A 28 11.46 -1.59 2.31
CA ASN A 28 11.26 -0.32 1.64
C ASN A 28 11.98 -0.21 0.29
N ASN A 29 11.41 0.58 -0.59
CA ASN A 29 12.05 1.11 -1.77
C ASN A 29 12.64 2.48 -1.48
N VAL A 30 13.77 2.77 -2.10
CA VAL A 30 14.45 4.06 -2.04
C VAL A 30 14.43 4.70 -3.41
N LEU A 31 13.90 5.92 -3.47
CA LEU A 31 13.96 6.79 -4.63
C LEU A 31 14.95 7.92 -4.38
N THR A 32 15.89 8.11 -5.29
CA THR A 32 16.64 9.36 -5.38
C THR A 32 16.12 10.14 -6.58
N VAL A 33 15.67 11.37 -6.36
CA VAL A 33 15.22 12.29 -7.40
C VAL A 33 16.13 13.51 -7.48
N SER A 34 16.48 13.93 -8.67
CA SER A 34 17.23 15.17 -8.90
C SER A 34 16.85 15.84 -10.22
N ASP A 35 17.14 17.15 -10.32
CA ASP A 35 17.08 17.96 -11.54
C ASP A 35 18.46 18.02 -12.26
N GLU A 36 19.42 17.23 -11.81
CA GLU A 36 20.79 17.21 -12.35
C GLU A 36 20.92 16.16 -13.46
N THR A 37 20.36 16.47 -14.62
CA THR A 37 20.47 15.67 -15.85
C THR A 37 20.29 16.53 -17.09
N ASP A 38 20.94 16.16 -18.18
CA ASP A 38 20.79 16.80 -19.49
C ASP A 38 19.55 16.27 -20.26
N PHE A 39 18.93 15.21 -19.80
CA PHE A 39 17.78 14.58 -20.44
C PHE A 39 16.47 15.07 -19.84
N PRO A 40 15.39 15.18 -20.63
CA PRO A 40 14.06 15.49 -20.08
C PRO A 40 13.62 14.49 -19.00
N LEU A 41 13.94 13.21 -19.19
CA LEU A 41 13.70 12.13 -18.25
C LEU A 41 14.84 11.12 -18.30
N GLU A 42 15.44 10.84 -17.15
CA GLU A 42 16.45 9.80 -16.98
C GLU A 42 16.01 8.90 -15.83
N ILE A 43 15.79 7.62 -16.11
CA ILE A 43 15.38 6.62 -15.09
C ILE A 43 16.45 5.55 -15.00
N VAL A 44 16.94 5.33 -13.79
CA VAL A 44 17.84 4.23 -13.42
C VAL A 44 17.09 3.33 -12.44
N ALA A 45 16.71 2.15 -12.90
CA ALA A 45 15.92 1.18 -12.15
C ALA A 45 16.23 -0.25 -12.63
N GLY A 46 15.59 -1.26 -12.00
CA GLY A 46 15.66 -2.65 -12.45
C GLY A 46 15.03 -2.87 -13.83
N GLU A 47 15.36 -3.99 -14.47
CA GLU A 47 14.91 -4.31 -15.84
C GLU A 47 13.38 -4.41 -15.99
N ASN A 48 12.66 -4.76 -14.92
CA ASN A 48 11.20 -4.91 -14.93
C ASN A 48 10.46 -3.59 -14.64
N VAL A 49 11.17 -2.47 -14.50
CA VAL A 49 10.59 -1.16 -14.24
C VAL A 49 10.60 -0.33 -15.53
N PRO A 50 9.50 0.31 -15.93
CA PRO A 50 9.48 1.19 -17.10
C PRO A 50 10.49 2.33 -16.97
N HIS A 51 11.31 2.56 -18.03
CA HIS A 51 12.32 3.61 -18.10
C HIS A 51 11.87 4.81 -18.93
N ASP A 52 10.57 4.99 -19.09
CA ASP A 52 9.93 6.04 -19.86
C ASP A 52 8.81 6.74 -19.06
N GLU A 53 8.01 7.56 -19.72
CA GLU A 53 6.90 8.30 -19.13
C GLU A 53 5.78 7.41 -18.55
N SER A 54 5.77 6.11 -18.84
CA SER A 54 4.83 5.16 -18.23
C SER A 54 5.23 4.76 -16.81
N ASN A 55 6.44 5.09 -16.37
CA ASN A 55 6.89 4.86 -15.00
C ASN A 55 5.94 5.50 -13.98
N LEU A 56 5.48 4.70 -13.01
CA LEU A 56 4.43 5.12 -12.09
C LEU A 56 4.88 6.25 -11.15
N ILE A 57 6.16 6.26 -10.73
CA ILE A 57 6.75 7.36 -9.96
C ILE A 57 6.68 8.66 -10.77
N PHE A 58 7.14 8.62 -12.01
CA PHE A 58 7.14 9.80 -12.89
C PHE A 58 5.72 10.30 -13.17
N ARG A 59 4.76 9.39 -13.42
CA ARG A 59 3.35 9.76 -13.60
C ARG A 59 2.79 10.45 -12.36
N SER A 60 3.07 9.91 -11.17
CA SER A 60 2.62 10.53 -9.91
C SER A 60 3.24 11.90 -9.68
N MET A 61 4.51 12.08 -10.03
CA MET A 61 5.16 13.40 -10.00
C MET A 61 4.47 14.39 -10.92
N ARG A 62 4.14 14.00 -12.15
CA ARG A 62 3.44 14.87 -13.13
C ARG A 62 2.11 15.38 -12.58
N GLU A 63 1.36 14.54 -11.87
CA GLU A 63 0.08 14.97 -11.27
C GLU A 63 0.28 16.06 -10.21
N VAL A 64 1.30 15.96 -9.36
CA VAL A 64 1.62 17.02 -8.38
C VAL A 64 2.00 18.32 -9.08
N PHE A 65 2.86 18.23 -10.10
CA PHE A 65 3.28 19.42 -10.88
C PHE A 65 2.08 20.07 -11.58
N SER A 66 1.19 19.26 -12.17
CA SER A 66 -0.04 19.72 -12.82
C SER A 66 -0.95 20.47 -11.83
N LEU A 67 -1.18 19.90 -10.65
CA LEU A 67 -2.02 20.53 -9.60
C LEU A 67 -1.45 21.87 -9.11
N THR A 68 -0.15 22.02 -9.10
CA THR A 68 0.51 23.26 -8.68
C THR A 68 0.69 24.28 -9.79
N GLY A 69 0.25 23.96 -11.03
CA GLY A 69 0.43 24.82 -12.20
C GLY A 69 1.91 24.99 -12.62
N LYS A 70 2.77 24.05 -12.20
CA LYS A 70 4.20 24.06 -12.53
C LYS A 70 4.50 23.04 -13.64
N SER A 71 5.53 23.31 -14.42
CA SER A 71 6.07 22.36 -15.40
C SER A 71 7.14 21.50 -14.75
N LEU A 72 7.06 20.20 -14.98
CA LEU A 72 8.15 19.28 -14.62
C LEU A 72 9.29 19.50 -15.61
N GLY A 73 10.46 19.90 -15.11
CA GLY A 73 11.68 20.10 -15.90
C GLY A 73 12.40 18.78 -16.18
N HIS A 74 13.71 18.88 -16.40
CA HIS A 74 14.57 17.70 -16.50
C HIS A 74 14.63 16.97 -15.18
N ILE A 75 14.43 15.64 -15.19
CA ILE A 75 14.34 14.82 -13.99
C ILE A 75 15.15 13.54 -14.16
N LYS A 76 15.96 13.26 -13.14
CA LYS A 76 16.63 11.97 -12.95
C LYS A 76 16.01 11.24 -11.76
N LEU A 77 15.59 10.01 -12.00
CA LEU A 77 15.08 9.06 -10.99
C LEU A 77 16.08 7.91 -10.88
N VAL A 78 16.51 7.62 -9.66
CA VAL A 78 17.24 6.38 -9.34
C VAL A 78 16.40 5.61 -8.33
N GLN A 79 15.82 4.51 -8.77
CA GLN A 79 14.84 3.73 -8.02
C GLN A 79 15.44 2.38 -7.60
N SER A 80 15.38 2.04 -6.31
CA SER A 80 15.57 0.65 -5.86
C SER A 80 14.30 -0.16 -6.10
N ASP A 81 14.45 -1.49 -6.21
CA ASP A 81 13.36 -2.42 -6.49
C ASP A 81 13.36 -3.55 -5.44
N SER A 82 13.31 -3.15 -4.17
CA SER A 82 13.35 -4.09 -3.04
C SER A 82 11.97 -4.69 -2.72
N ILE A 83 10.88 -3.94 -3.03
CA ILE A 83 9.51 -4.42 -2.84
C ILE A 83 9.11 -5.26 -4.05
N PRO A 84 8.86 -6.58 -3.90
CA PRO A 84 8.53 -7.44 -5.04
C PRO A 84 7.28 -6.98 -5.78
N HIS A 85 7.32 -7.05 -7.11
CA HIS A 85 6.16 -6.71 -7.96
C HIS A 85 5.08 -7.80 -7.90
N ALA A 86 3.81 -7.39 -7.97
CA ALA A 86 2.64 -8.27 -7.99
C ALA A 86 2.60 -9.31 -6.84
N SER A 87 3.15 -8.97 -5.69
CA SER A 87 3.30 -9.83 -4.50
C SER A 87 2.28 -9.54 -3.39
N GLY A 88 1.39 -8.56 -3.57
CA GLY A 88 0.50 -8.09 -2.51
C GLY A 88 1.15 -7.14 -1.50
N LEU A 89 2.43 -6.76 -1.69
CA LEU A 89 3.19 -5.90 -0.76
C LEU A 89 3.15 -4.41 -1.12
N GLY A 90 2.15 -3.95 -1.85
CA GLY A 90 1.88 -2.53 -2.09
C GLY A 90 2.91 -1.82 -2.98
N SER A 91 3.65 -2.52 -3.87
CA SER A 91 4.68 -1.92 -4.72
C SER A 91 4.16 -0.74 -5.56
N SER A 92 2.94 -0.83 -6.11
CA SER A 92 2.30 0.25 -6.87
C SER A 92 2.05 1.48 -6.00
N ALA A 93 1.44 1.31 -4.83
CA ALA A 93 1.17 2.39 -3.89
C ALA A 93 2.47 3.04 -3.38
N ALA A 94 3.53 2.24 -3.15
CA ALA A 94 4.85 2.74 -2.80
C ALA A 94 5.44 3.64 -3.90
N CYS A 95 5.28 3.28 -5.19
CA CYS A 95 5.69 4.12 -6.31
C CYS A 95 4.90 5.43 -6.36
N ILE A 96 3.58 5.38 -6.17
CA ILE A 96 2.71 6.56 -6.13
C ILE A 96 3.10 7.48 -4.97
N ALA A 97 3.27 6.93 -3.78
CA ALA A 97 3.69 7.67 -2.59
C ALA A 97 5.07 8.31 -2.78
N ALA A 98 6.03 7.56 -3.32
CA ALA A 98 7.37 8.07 -3.63
C ALA A 98 7.32 9.22 -4.62
N GLY A 99 6.57 9.09 -5.72
CA GLY A 99 6.42 10.12 -6.75
C GLY A 99 5.74 11.38 -6.22
N GLY A 100 4.64 11.23 -5.47
CA GLY A 100 3.94 12.34 -4.84
C GLY A 100 4.81 13.11 -3.86
N THR A 101 5.52 12.39 -2.99
CA THR A 101 6.45 12.98 -2.02
C THR A 101 7.65 13.66 -2.70
N ALA A 102 8.23 13.01 -3.72
CA ALA A 102 9.36 13.56 -4.47
C ALA A 102 9.02 14.87 -5.17
N ALA A 103 7.88 14.92 -5.85
CA ALA A 103 7.41 16.12 -6.51
C ALA A 103 7.11 17.25 -5.52
N ASN A 104 6.46 16.94 -4.42
CA ASN A 104 6.20 17.92 -3.36
C ASN A 104 7.50 18.50 -2.80
N ALA A 105 8.53 17.66 -2.58
CA ALA A 105 9.84 18.10 -2.11
C ALA A 105 10.56 19.00 -3.13
N LEU A 106 10.57 18.63 -4.42
CA LEU A 106 11.17 19.43 -5.48
C LEU A 106 10.53 20.81 -5.64
N LEU A 107 9.24 20.90 -5.34
CA LEU A 107 8.46 22.16 -5.36
C LEU A 107 8.61 22.99 -4.08
N GLY A 108 9.36 22.53 -3.08
CA GLY A 108 9.51 23.20 -1.79
C GLY A 108 8.33 22.99 -0.83
N PHE A 109 7.67 21.84 -0.93
CA PHE A 109 6.56 21.39 -0.07
C PHE A 109 5.31 22.29 -0.12
N PRO A 110 4.75 22.59 -1.31
CA PRO A 110 3.53 23.39 -1.40
C PRO A 110 2.28 22.62 -0.91
N LEU A 111 2.30 21.27 -0.94
CA LEU A 111 1.20 20.45 -0.47
C LEU A 111 1.39 20.05 0.99
N SER A 112 0.34 20.16 1.79
CA SER A 112 0.28 19.57 3.12
C SER A 112 0.27 18.04 3.06
N GLU A 113 0.51 17.37 4.20
CA GLU A 113 0.41 15.91 4.32
C GLU A 113 -0.97 15.42 3.83
N LYS A 114 -2.07 16.02 4.32
CA LYS A 114 -3.44 15.69 3.91
C LYS A 114 -3.65 15.82 2.39
N GLN A 115 -3.11 16.87 1.77
CA GLN A 115 -3.21 17.06 0.33
C GLN A 115 -2.40 16.02 -0.45
N THR A 116 -1.21 15.66 0.03
CA THR A 116 -0.38 14.60 -0.55
C THR A 116 -1.07 13.24 -0.44
N VAL A 117 -1.61 12.90 0.73
CA VAL A 117 -2.41 11.70 0.95
C VAL A 117 -3.61 11.63 0.00
N ASN A 118 -4.39 12.70 -0.08
CA ASN A 118 -5.57 12.77 -0.94
C ASN A 118 -5.21 12.54 -2.41
N LEU A 119 -4.13 13.15 -2.88
CA LEU A 119 -3.65 12.97 -4.25
C LEU A 119 -3.24 11.52 -4.51
N CYS A 120 -2.37 10.97 -3.66
CA CYS A 120 -1.86 9.62 -3.85
C CYS A 120 -2.97 8.57 -3.77
N ALA A 121 -3.92 8.72 -2.85
CA ALA A 121 -5.06 7.80 -2.74
C ALA A 121 -6.00 7.88 -3.95
N ARG A 122 -6.18 9.06 -4.56
CA ARG A 122 -6.92 9.18 -5.83
C ARG A 122 -6.21 8.49 -6.99
N LEU A 123 -4.88 8.58 -7.04
CA LEU A 123 -4.09 7.95 -8.09
C LEU A 123 -4.09 6.42 -7.99
N ASP A 124 -4.08 5.88 -6.78
CA ASP A 124 -4.13 4.44 -6.52
C ASP A 124 -5.55 3.88 -6.63
N GLY A 125 -6.55 4.71 -6.33
CA GLY A 125 -7.97 4.35 -6.31
C GLY A 125 -8.47 3.85 -4.96
N HIS A 126 -7.59 3.50 -4.04
CA HIS A 126 -7.88 2.96 -2.70
C HIS A 126 -6.92 3.55 -1.66
N PRO A 127 -7.37 3.77 -0.41
CA PRO A 127 -6.53 4.34 0.62
C PRO A 127 -5.64 3.31 1.34
N ASP A 128 -6.00 2.03 1.30
CA ASP A 128 -5.50 0.95 2.14
C ASP A 128 -3.99 0.67 2.03
N ASN A 129 -3.38 0.85 0.85
CA ASN A 129 -1.92 0.77 0.67
C ASN A 129 -1.23 2.13 0.76
N VAL A 130 -1.84 3.18 0.22
CA VAL A 130 -1.22 4.52 0.17
C VAL A 130 -1.08 5.13 1.55
N LEU A 131 -2.08 4.97 2.41
CA LEU A 131 -2.03 5.51 3.79
C LEU A 131 -0.84 4.96 4.57
N PRO A 132 -0.67 3.62 4.72
CA PRO A 132 0.47 3.11 5.48
C PRO A 132 1.81 3.35 4.76
N ALA A 133 1.85 3.45 3.44
CA ALA A 133 3.08 3.79 2.71
C ALA A 133 3.56 5.21 3.01
N LEU A 134 2.66 6.18 3.16
CA LEU A 134 2.97 7.57 3.47
C LEU A 134 3.12 7.85 4.96
N LEU A 135 2.30 7.24 5.80
CA LEU A 135 2.13 7.60 7.21
C LEU A 135 2.80 6.62 8.18
N GLY A 136 3.09 5.41 7.72
CA GLY A 136 3.56 4.32 8.59
C GLY A 136 2.47 3.77 9.52
N GLY A 137 2.82 2.74 10.31
CA GLY A 137 1.93 2.12 11.29
C GLY A 137 0.76 1.35 10.67
N ILE A 138 -0.31 1.19 11.45
CA ILE A 138 -1.61 0.69 11.00
C ILE A 138 -2.52 1.86 10.66
N THR A 139 -3.20 1.79 9.53
CA THR A 139 -4.11 2.86 9.07
C THR A 139 -5.47 2.28 8.74
N ALA A 140 -6.50 3.08 8.98
CA ALA A 140 -7.85 2.83 8.46
C ALA A 140 -8.34 4.10 7.79
N GLY A 141 -8.86 4.00 6.56
CA GLY A 141 -9.28 5.15 5.78
C GLY A 141 -10.45 4.86 4.88
N VAL A 142 -11.14 5.94 4.50
CA VAL A 142 -12.28 5.91 3.59
C VAL A 142 -12.19 7.07 2.60
N MET A 143 -12.47 6.77 1.32
CA MET A 143 -12.60 7.81 0.31
C MET A 143 -13.88 8.61 0.55
N CYS A 144 -13.76 9.93 0.75
CA CYS A 144 -14.88 10.86 0.99
C CYS A 144 -14.82 11.99 -0.03
N GLY A 145 -15.63 11.89 -1.09
CA GLY A 145 -15.56 12.84 -2.20
C GLY A 145 -14.20 12.81 -2.86
N GLU A 146 -13.50 13.94 -2.90
CA GLU A 146 -12.15 14.02 -3.49
C GLU A 146 -11.02 13.79 -2.49
N GLY A 147 -11.33 13.49 -1.26
CA GLY A 147 -10.35 13.30 -0.19
C GLY A 147 -10.46 11.96 0.51
N VAL A 148 -9.60 11.78 1.50
CA VAL A 148 -9.57 10.60 2.38
C VAL A 148 -9.72 11.06 3.82
N GLU A 149 -10.65 10.46 4.55
CA GLU A 149 -10.66 10.53 6.01
C GLU A 149 -9.99 9.27 6.57
N TYR A 150 -9.11 9.44 7.53
CA TYR A 150 -8.31 8.33 8.03
C TYR A 150 -7.93 8.46 9.50
N LEU A 151 -7.63 7.31 10.08
CA LEU A 151 -6.96 7.18 11.37
C LEU A 151 -5.64 6.43 11.16
N ARG A 152 -4.66 6.76 11.99
CA ARG A 152 -3.37 6.09 12.04
C ARG A 152 -3.03 5.78 13.49
N ALA A 153 -2.46 4.61 13.74
CA ALA A 153 -1.92 4.23 15.05
C ALA A 153 -0.54 3.56 14.89
N ASP A 154 0.26 3.65 15.95
CA ASP A 154 1.50 2.89 16.03
C ASP A 154 1.20 1.42 16.37
N VAL A 155 1.93 0.53 15.71
CA VAL A 155 1.90 -0.91 16.03
C VAL A 155 2.85 -1.19 17.18
N ASP A 156 2.52 -2.17 18.02
CA ASP A 156 3.42 -2.58 19.09
C ASP A 156 4.69 -3.21 18.51
N GLU A 157 5.85 -2.84 19.06
CA GLU A 157 7.16 -3.32 18.59
C GLU A 157 7.37 -4.83 18.79
N SER A 158 6.54 -5.47 19.62
CA SER A 158 6.56 -6.92 19.81
C SER A 158 5.92 -7.69 18.65
N ILE A 159 5.13 -7.01 17.81
CA ILE A 159 4.46 -7.64 16.68
C ILE A 159 5.41 -7.70 15.48
N CYS A 160 5.66 -8.90 15.00
CA CYS A 160 6.42 -9.15 13.77
C CYS A 160 5.47 -9.60 12.66
N ALA A 161 5.54 -8.94 11.50
CA ALA A 161 4.85 -9.39 10.29
C ALA A 161 5.78 -10.29 9.47
N VAL A 162 5.26 -11.44 9.05
CA VAL A 162 5.95 -12.36 8.14
C VAL A 162 5.19 -12.41 6.84
N ALA A 163 5.83 -12.02 5.74
CA ALA A 163 5.24 -12.08 4.40
C ALA A 163 5.69 -13.35 3.69
N LEU A 164 4.75 -14.20 3.30
CA LEU A 164 4.97 -15.33 2.40
C LEU A 164 4.51 -14.93 1.00
N THR A 165 5.44 -14.84 0.08
CA THR A 165 5.15 -14.48 -1.30
C THR A 165 5.28 -15.73 -2.18
N PRO A 166 4.21 -16.13 -2.91
CA PRO A 166 4.30 -17.24 -3.86
C PRO A 166 5.24 -16.87 -5.03
N ASP A 167 5.77 -17.90 -5.71
CA ASP A 167 6.64 -17.75 -6.87
C ASP A 167 5.90 -17.45 -8.19
N PHE A 168 4.62 -17.12 -8.12
CA PHE A 168 3.79 -16.72 -9.24
C PHE A 168 3.10 -15.38 -8.97
N PRO A 169 2.85 -14.55 -9.99
CA PRO A 169 2.21 -13.26 -9.79
C PRO A 169 0.70 -13.40 -9.52
N LEU A 170 0.20 -12.65 -8.55
CA LEU A 170 -1.24 -12.50 -8.29
C LEU A 170 -1.67 -11.06 -8.58
N TYR A 171 -2.23 -10.85 -9.78
CA TYR A 171 -2.66 -9.53 -10.20
C TYR A 171 -3.94 -9.09 -9.47
N THR A 172 -3.96 -7.85 -9.00
CA THR A 172 -5.09 -7.25 -8.27
C THR A 172 -6.41 -7.34 -9.04
N GLU A 173 -6.39 -7.15 -10.35
CA GLU A 173 -7.58 -7.25 -11.20
C GLU A 173 -8.21 -8.65 -11.15
N LEU A 174 -7.39 -9.71 -11.18
CA LEU A 174 -7.86 -11.09 -11.09
C LEU A 174 -8.48 -11.36 -9.71
N SER A 175 -7.81 -10.91 -8.65
CA SER A 175 -8.28 -11.05 -7.27
C SER A 175 -9.60 -10.32 -7.03
N ARG A 176 -9.82 -9.17 -7.69
CA ARG A 176 -11.10 -8.43 -7.61
C ARG A 176 -12.22 -9.09 -8.40
N LYS A 177 -11.92 -9.66 -9.57
CA LYS A 177 -12.90 -10.40 -10.39
C LYS A 177 -13.46 -11.66 -9.72
N ALA A 178 -12.73 -12.23 -8.75
CA ALA A 178 -13.19 -13.39 -7.98
C ALA A 178 -14.27 -13.04 -6.96
N LEU A 179 -14.46 -11.77 -6.63
CA LEU A 179 -15.40 -11.35 -5.60
C LEU A 179 -16.84 -11.39 -6.12
N PRO A 180 -17.83 -11.84 -5.31
CA PRO A 180 -19.23 -11.79 -5.69
C PRO A 180 -19.75 -10.34 -5.68
N SER A 181 -20.79 -10.08 -6.44
CA SER A 181 -21.47 -8.78 -6.47
C SER A 181 -22.49 -8.59 -5.33
N VAL A 182 -22.85 -9.65 -4.63
CA VAL A 182 -23.81 -9.66 -3.52
C VAL A 182 -23.33 -10.59 -2.41
N TYR A 183 -23.51 -10.16 -1.17
CA TYR A 183 -23.11 -10.90 0.01
C TYR A 183 -24.30 -11.17 0.94
N PRO A 184 -24.33 -12.32 1.65
CA PRO A 184 -25.27 -12.55 2.74
C PRO A 184 -25.08 -11.50 3.83
N ARG A 185 -26.21 -11.00 4.38
CA ARG A 185 -26.15 -10.01 5.47
C ARG A 185 -25.30 -10.49 6.66
N GLU A 186 -25.37 -11.79 6.97
CA GLU A 186 -24.60 -12.38 8.06
C GLU A 186 -23.09 -12.30 7.83
N ASP A 187 -22.60 -12.49 6.61
CA ASP A 187 -21.18 -12.38 6.26
C ASP A 187 -20.70 -10.93 6.31
N VAL A 188 -21.55 -9.98 5.90
CA VAL A 188 -21.26 -8.54 6.02
C VAL A 188 -21.12 -8.16 7.49
N VAL A 189 -22.07 -8.56 8.37
CA VAL A 189 -22.00 -8.27 9.81
C VAL A 189 -20.79 -8.95 10.46
N TYR A 190 -20.46 -10.17 10.02
CA TYR A 190 -19.27 -10.89 10.47
C TYR A 190 -18.00 -10.10 10.19
N SER A 191 -17.80 -9.63 8.96
CA SER A 191 -16.60 -8.90 8.58
C SER A 191 -16.57 -7.49 9.16
N LEU A 192 -17.70 -6.76 9.19
CA LEU A 192 -17.76 -5.43 9.82
C LEU A 192 -17.35 -5.46 11.29
N SER A 193 -17.85 -6.44 12.06
CA SER A 193 -17.50 -6.55 13.48
C SER A 193 -16.01 -6.82 13.68
N ARG A 194 -15.40 -7.60 12.79
CA ARG A 194 -13.98 -7.94 12.84
C ARG A 194 -13.10 -6.78 12.37
N ALA A 195 -13.51 -6.05 11.34
CA ALA A 195 -12.78 -4.86 10.89
C ALA A 195 -12.60 -3.84 12.02
N VAL A 196 -13.71 -3.54 12.73
CA VAL A 196 -13.67 -2.63 13.89
C VAL A 196 -12.75 -3.15 14.99
N LEU A 197 -12.85 -4.45 15.31
CA LEU A 197 -12.06 -5.08 16.37
C LEU A 197 -10.58 -5.16 15.99
N SER A 198 -10.27 -5.46 14.71
CA SER A 198 -8.91 -5.55 14.20
C SER A 198 -8.17 -4.22 14.33
N PHE A 199 -8.74 -3.13 13.82
CA PHE A 199 -8.12 -1.82 13.95
C PHE A 199 -7.93 -1.42 15.43
N ALA A 200 -8.96 -1.65 16.26
CA ALA A 200 -8.89 -1.37 17.70
C ALA A 200 -7.83 -2.23 18.41
N ALA A 201 -7.66 -3.49 18.01
CA ALA A 201 -6.65 -4.38 18.58
C ALA A 201 -5.23 -3.85 18.35
N PHE A 202 -4.90 -3.42 17.13
CA PHE A 202 -3.62 -2.78 16.84
C PHE A 202 -3.48 -1.43 17.56
N ALA A 203 -4.48 -0.55 17.43
CA ALA A 203 -4.42 0.81 17.97
C ALA A 203 -4.34 0.86 19.49
N LEU A 204 -4.95 -0.11 20.18
CA LEU A 204 -4.97 -0.22 21.63
C LEU A 204 -3.95 -1.22 22.18
N LYS A 205 -3.08 -1.77 21.31
CA LYS A 205 -2.06 -2.77 21.66
C LYS A 205 -2.65 -3.99 22.38
N ARG A 206 -3.73 -4.55 21.80
CA ARG A 206 -4.47 -5.70 22.32
C ARG A 206 -4.20 -6.92 21.45
N GLU A 207 -2.99 -7.46 21.53
CA GLU A 207 -2.51 -8.63 20.78
C GLU A 207 -3.41 -9.86 21.00
N ASP A 208 -4.01 -9.99 22.20
CA ASP A 208 -4.95 -11.03 22.54
C ASP A 208 -6.23 -11.02 21.69
N LYS A 209 -6.44 -10.01 20.84
CA LYS A 209 -7.59 -9.89 19.93
C LYS A 209 -7.22 -10.10 18.45
N LEU A 210 -5.95 -10.24 18.10
CA LEU A 210 -5.52 -10.41 16.72
C LEU A 210 -6.02 -11.70 16.07
N HIS A 211 -6.39 -12.72 16.87
CA HIS A 211 -7.06 -13.93 16.36
C HIS A 211 -8.45 -13.66 15.74
N CYS A 212 -8.98 -12.44 15.85
CA CYS A 212 -10.27 -12.04 15.30
C CYS A 212 -10.19 -11.38 13.94
N LEU A 213 -9.08 -11.52 13.20
CA LEU A 213 -8.88 -10.87 11.90
C LEU A 213 -9.53 -11.57 10.70
N ASP A 214 -10.24 -12.68 10.92
CA ASP A 214 -10.92 -13.42 9.86
C ASP A 214 -11.88 -12.55 9.05
N ASP A 215 -12.07 -12.93 7.78
CA ASP A 215 -12.93 -12.25 6.84
C ASP A 215 -13.85 -13.22 6.08
N LYS A 216 -14.99 -12.71 5.63
CA LYS A 216 -15.94 -13.40 4.75
C LYS A 216 -16.29 -12.64 3.48
N LEU A 217 -15.69 -11.45 3.26
CA LEU A 217 -15.98 -10.62 2.08
C LEU A 217 -14.98 -10.81 0.95
N HIS A 218 -13.71 -11.06 1.26
CA HIS A 218 -12.72 -11.20 0.19
C HIS A 218 -11.83 -12.44 0.31
N GLN A 219 -11.37 -12.80 1.52
CA GLN A 219 -10.44 -13.92 1.71
C GLN A 219 -10.97 -15.25 1.17
N PRO A 220 -12.22 -15.69 1.44
CA PRO A 220 -12.73 -16.97 0.96
C PRO A 220 -12.71 -17.09 -0.57
N TYR A 221 -12.80 -15.97 -1.28
CA TYR A 221 -12.82 -15.92 -2.74
C TYR A 221 -11.43 -15.77 -3.36
N ARG A 222 -10.47 -15.23 -2.61
CA ARG A 222 -9.08 -15.01 -3.04
C ARG A 222 -8.16 -16.17 -2.70
N LYS A 223 -8.36 -16.83 -1.55
CA LYS A 223 -7.58 -18.00 -1.12
C LYS A 223 -7.45 -19.08 -2.21
N PRO A 224 -8.51 -19.48 -2.94
CA PRO A 224 -8.41 -20.48 -4.00
C PRO A 224 -7.52 -20.07 -5.19
N LEU A 225 -7.21 -18.78 -5.35
CA LEU A 225 -6.30 -18.28 -6.38
C LEU A 225 -4.83 -18.47 -6.01
N ILE A 226 -4.55 -18.78 -4.75
CA ILE A 226 -3.20 -18.94 -4.22
C ILE A 226 -2.98 -20.44 -3.96
N LYS A 227 -2.27 -21.08 -4.88
CA LYS A 227 -1.95 -22.51 -4.74
C LYS A 227 -1.13 -22.75 -3.46
N GLY A 228 -1.57 -23.69 -2.64
CA GLY A 228 -0.91 -24.04 -1.38
C GLY A 228 -1.22 -23.09 -0.22
N TYR A 229 -2.23 -22.21 -0.36
CA TYR A 229 -2.61 -21.27 0.71
C TYR A 229 -2.98 -22.00 2.00
N ASP A 230 -3.85 -23.01 1.95
CA ASP A 230 -4.35 -23.72 3.15
C ASP A 230 -3.22 -24.46 3.89
N ASP A 231 -2.27 -25.04 3.15
CA ASP A 231 -1.09 -25.68 3.73
C ASP A 231 -0.17 -24.65 4.41
N ALA A 232 0.04 -23.50 3.77
CA ALA A 232 0.82 -22.40 4.33
C ALA A 232 0.15 -21.78 5.57
N GLU A 233 -1.15 -21.54 5.53
CA GLU A 233 -1.92 -21.02 6.66
C GLU A 233 -1.84 -21.99 7.86
N THR A 234 -2.00 -23.31 7.62
CA THR A 234 -1.87 -24.35 8.65
C THR A 234 -0.47 -24.34 9.28
N ALA A 235 0.58 -24.32 8.44
CA ALA A 235 1.96 -24.31 8.92
C ALA A 235 2.30 -23.04 9.73
N LEU A 236 1.76 -21.88 9.32
CA LEU A 236 1.94 -20.63 10.07
C LEU A 236 1.26 -20.68 11.45
N HIS A 237 0.04 -21.21 11.54
CA HIS A 237 -0.61 -21.38 12.82
C HIS A 237 0.11 -22.39 13.73
N GLU A 238 0.61 -23.49 13.19
CA GLU A 238 1.45 -24.45 13.92
C GLU A 238 2.75 -23.83 14.41
N ALA A 239 3.31 -22.88 13.66
CA ALA A 239 4.49 -22.10 14.07
C ALA A 239 4.19 -20.99 15.08
N GLY A 240 2.93 -20.78 15.47
CA GLY A 240 2.50 -19.81 16.46
C GLY A 240 2.09 -18.45 15.94
N ALA A 241 1.75 -18.34 14.65
CA ALA A 241 1.20 -17.11 14.11
C ALA A 241 -0.12 -16.76 14.80
N LEU A 242 -0.25 -15.51 15.25
CA LEU A 242 -1.46 -15.01 15.93
C LEU A 242 -2.64 -14.88 14.97
N CYS A 243 -2.36 -14.54 13.72
CA CYS A 243 -3.32 -14.45 12.64
C CYS A 243 -2.62 -14.63 11.28
N VAL A 244 -3.38 -15.01 10.26
CA VAL A 244 -2.95 -15.12 8.87
C VAL A 244 -4.01 -14.42 8.00
N PHE A 245 -3.61 -13.59 7.03
CA PHE A 245 -4.53 -12.86 6.15
C PHE A 245 -3.92 -12.57 4.78
#